data_1b21d29469eebf5341a1ab65d74eeac2
#
_entry.id   1b21d29469eebf5341a1ab65d74eeac2
#
_cell.length_a   1.000
_cell.length_b   1.000
_cell.length_c   1.000
_cell.angle_alpha   90.00
_cell.angle_beta   90.00
_cell.angle_gamma   90.00
#
_symmetry.space_group_name_H-M   'P 1'
#
loop_
_entity.id
_entity.type
_entity.pdbx_description
1 polymer ?
#
loop_
_entity_poly.entity_id
_entity_poly.type
_entity_poly.pdbx_seq_one_letter_code
_entity_poly.pdbx_strand_id
1 'polypeptide(L)'
;VKERRAIQNLANLTGNRQRNERHAGNHGFEWQKLRNIMKILLAAVNAKYIHSNLAVYSLKAYAQKKLGKNDSQEIEIAEYTINQTFDAILQDIYRKQPDLLGISCYLWNIEYVGHLLTELPKILPDMKIWLGGPEVSYDAKALLERFPKVEGVMCGEGEETFAELLRVYDEKKETFCAGEKRDEIFSGILGIAYRNKDGAVIQNAFRPVIDLSAVPFVYQHIEDFENRIIYYESSRGCPFSCSYCLSSIDKCLRFRETELVKKELQFFLDNKVPQVKFVDRTFNCRHDHAMEIWTYIHEHDNGITNFHFEVSADLLNEKEITLISRMRPGLIQLEIGVQSANEVTIREINRTMKIEILSTIVDKIKKGNNVHQHLDLIAGLPYEGYESFGKSFDRVYAMQPEQLQLGFLKVLKGSVMHEKAQEYGIVYQDRAPYEVLSTKWLTYGEIIRLKQIEEMVEVYYNSGQFCHTMAALEREFTSAFCMYESLAAYYDEINAFAVSHSRIGRYEILYDFLTETCKERAEEYVGRLTSDLYLRDNVKNRPAFLGENGVTSDEAAAFYKKEEKERTYLKSYEGYDRRQMRKMTHLERIDGKMILFDYKNRDPLTGNAAVYEVG
;
A
#
# COMPACT_ATOMS: atom_id res chain seq x y z
N VAL A 1 -2.19 -25.76 42.76
CA VAL A 1 -2.29 -24.48 43.48
C VAL A 1 -2.93 -23.39 42.61
N LYS A 2 -2.78 -23.45 41.26
CA LYS A 2 -3.42 -22.49 40.34
C LYS A 2 -4.92 -22.75 40.13
N GLU A 3 -5.38 -23.99 40.18
CA GLU A 3 -6.81 -24.31 40.00
C GLU A 3 -7.68 -23.97 41.23
N ARG A 4 -7.12 -24.02 42.44
CA ARG A 4 -7.86 -23.61 43.63
C ARG A 4 -8.11 -22.10 43.76
N ARG A 5 -7.31 -21.24 43.10
CA ARG A 5 -7.56 -19.80 43.04
C ARG A 5 -8.65 -19.39 42.04
N ALA A 6 -8.86 -20.15 40.97
CA ALA A 6 -9.92 -19.91 40.00
C ALA A 6 -11.32 -20.21 40.58
N ILE A 7 -11.45 -21.25 41.39
CA ILE A 7 -12.72 -21.65 42.02
C ILE A 7 -13.11 -20.67 43.14
N GLN A 8 -12.12 -20.12 43.87
CA GLN A 8 -12.38 -19.12 44.92
C GLN A 8 -12.87 -17.77 44.35
N ASN A 9 -12.43 -17.40 43.12
CA ASN A 9 -12.89 -16.19 42.45
C ASN A 9 -14.31 -16.34 41.85
N LEU A 10 -14.74 -17.52 41.45
CA LEU A 10 -16.13 -17.77 41.02
C LEU A 10 -17.11 -17.75 42.18
N ALA A 11 -16.74 -18.22 43.36
CA ALA A 11 -17.59 -18.21 44.54
C ALA A 11 -17.85 -16.78 45.08
N ASN A 12 -16.88 -15.86 44.90
CA ASN A 12 -17.05 -14.45 45.28
C ASN A 12 -17.90 -13.63 44.30
N LEU A 13 -18.09 -14.10 43.07
CA LEU A 13 -18.98 -13.46 42.07
C LEU A 13 -20.46 -13.84 42.26
N THR A 14 -20.76 -14.99 42.88
CA THR A 14 -22.12 -15.44 43.15
C THR A 14 -22.67 -14.94 44.49
N GLY A 15 -21.81 -14.53 45.45
CA GLY A 15 -22.21 -14.00 46.77
C GLY A 15 -22.68 -12.56 46.76
N ASN A 16 -22.45 -11.80 45.69
CA ASN A 16 -22.86 -10.38 45.59
C ASN A 16 -24.19 -10.16 44.88
N ARG A 17 -24.93 -11.20 44.48
CA ARG A 17 -26.24 -11.08 43.83
C ARG A 17 -27.42 -10.82 44.77
N GLN A 18 -27.26 -10.95 46.07
CA GLN A 18 -28.36 -10.76 47.04
C GLN A 18 -28.34 -9.46 47.84
N ARG A 19 -27.41 -8.50 47.55
CA ARG A 19 -27.37 -7.18 48.22
C ARG A 19 -27.77 -5.98 47.38
N ASN A 20 -28.10 -6.14 46.09
CA ASN A 20 -28.37 -5.02 45.18
C ASN A 20 -29.84 -4.81 44.81
N GLU A 21 -30.82 -5.39 45.54
CA GLU A 21 -32.24 -5.15 45.26
C GLU A 21 -32.83 -3.86 45.90
N ARG A 22 -32.01 -3.00 46.52
CA ARG A 22 -32.50 -1.72 47.12
C ARG A 22 -32.01 -0.44 46.44
N HIS A 23 -31.35 -0.53 45.25
CA HIS A 23 -30.96 0.64 44.45
C HIS A 23 -31.54 0.62 43.02
N ALA A 24 -32.69 -0.01 42.83
CA ALA A 24 -33.34 -0.15 41.51
C ALA A 24 -33.98 1.17 40.98
N GLY A 25 -33.86 2.29 41.68
CA GLY A 25 -34.46 3.57 41.26
C GLY A 25 -33.63 4.43 40.29
N ASN A 26 -32.28 4.26 40.25
CA ASN A 26 -31.43 5.14 39.42
C ASN A 26 -30.84 4.46 38.17
N HIS A 27 -30.77 3.14 38.14
CA HIS A 27 -30.26 2.43 36.97
C HIS A 27 -31.25 2.39 35.78
N GLY A 28 -32.56 2.52 36.03
CA GLY A 28 -33.56 2.58 34.96
C GLY A 28 -33.45 3.81 34.07
N PHE A 29 -32.95 4.92 34.61
CA PHE A 29 -32.77 6.17 33.83
C PHE A 29 -31.49 6.16 32.95
N GLU A 30 -30.43 5.50 33.41
CA GLU A 30 -29.20 5.30 32.59
C GLU A 30 -29.43 4.28 31.48
N TRP A 31 -30.13 3.18 31.74
CA TRP A 31 -30.48 2.19 30.72
C TRP A 31 -31.46 2.70 29.66
N GLN A 32 -32.36 3.64 30.01
CA GLN A 32 -33.24 4.32 29.06
C GLN A 32 -32.47 5.36 28.21
N LYS A 33 -31.47 6.07 28.76
CA LYS A 33 -30.59 6.95 27.99
C LYS A 33 -29.73 6.17 27.03
N LEU A 34 -29.17 5.00 27.40
CA LEU A 34 -28.37 4.13 26.54
C LEU A 34 -29.18 3.52 25.38
N ARG A 35 -30.51 3.35 25.53
CA ARG A 35 -31.38 2.87 24.45
C ARG A 35 -31.71 3.93 23.39
N ASN A 36 -31.37 5.17 23.60
CA ASN A 36 -31.63 6.26 22.64
C ASN A 36 -30.44 6.67 21.79
N ILE A 37 -29.24 6.13 22.03
CA ILE A 37 -28.04 6.40 21.23
C ILE A 37 -28.02 5.47 20.02
N MET A 38 -28.00 6.05 18.83
CA MET A 38 -27.82 5.31 17.58
C MET A 38 -26.35 4.92 17.42
N LYS A 39 -26.09 3.63 17.34
CA LYS A 39 -24.73 3.08 17.13
C LYS A 39 -24.42 2.99 15.64
N ILE A 40 -23.41 3.70 15.22
CA ILE A 40 -22.95 3.75 13.85
C ILE A 40 -21.57 3.12 13.79
N LEU A 41 -21.42 2.07 12.98
CA LEU A 41 -20.14 1.41 12.75
C LEU A 41 -19.65 1.70 11.33
N LEU A 42 -18.50 2.35 11.20
CA LEU A 42 -17.77 2.45 9.94
C LEU A 42 -16.74 1.32 9.86
N ALA A 43 -16.99 0.37 8.98
CA ALA A 43 -16.14 -0.80 8.81
C ALA A 43 -15.25 -0.69 7.56
N ALA A 44 -13.97 -0.99 7.73
CA ALA A 44 -13.00 -1.08 6.64
C ALA A 44 -12.30 -2.43 6.68
N VAL A 45 -12.26 -3.15 5.56
CA VAL A 45 -11.47 -4.38 5.41
C VAL A 45 -10.26 -4.04 4.55
N ASN A 46 -9.10 -3.90 5.17
CA ASN A 46 -7.85 -3.48 4.53
C ASN A 46 -7.11 -4.68 3.91
N ALA A 47 -6.24 -4.43 2.92
CA ALA A 47 -5.43 -5.47 2.30
C ALA A 47 -4.40 -6.09 3.27
N LYS A 48 -3.79 -5.27 4.14
CA LYS A 48 -2.83 -5.70 5.18
C LYS A 48 -3.01 -4.85 6.44
N TYR A 49 -2.51 -5.34 7.57
CA TYR A 49 -2.59 -4.65 8.86
C TYR A 49 -1.91 -3.26 8.87
N ILE A 50 -0.81 -3.12 8.14
CA ILE A 50 -0.06 -1.85 8.07
C ILE A 50 -0.81 -0.70 7.38
N HIS A 51 -1.90 -1.00 6.67
CA HIS A 51 -2.73 0.01 6.01
C HIS A 51 -3.84 0.50 6.95
N SER A 52 -4.05 1.82 6.98
CA SER A 52 -5.24 2.46 7.55
C SER A 52 -6.18 2.89 6.41
N ASN A 53 -7.46 3.02 6.71
CA ASN A 53 -8.44 3.45 5.71
C ASN A 53 -8.82 4.92 5.94
N LEU A 54 -8.09 5.84 5.28
CA LEU A 54 -8.30 7.29 5.44
C LEU A 54 -9.77 7.70 5.25
N ALA A 55 -10.52 7.05 4.35
CA ALA A 55 -11.89 7.42 4.05
C ALA A 55 -12.82 7.31 5.27
N VAL A 56 -12.80 6.20 6.04
CA VAL A 56 -13.67 6.03 7.21
C VAL A 56 -13.34 7.03 8.32
N TYR A 57 -12.07 7.41 8.47
CA TYR A 57 -11.66 8.46 9.41
C TYR A 57 -12.14 9.83 8.97
N SER A 58 -12.05 10.15 7.66
CA SER A 58 -12.53 11.41 7.08
C SER A 58 -14.05 11.53 7.23
N LEU A 59 -14.82 10.48 6.95
CA LEU A 59 -16.26 10.44 7.15
C LEU A 59 -16.63 10.74 8.60
N LYS A 60 -16.00 10.05 9.57
CA LYS A 60 -16.24 10.27 11.00
C LYS A 60 -15.90 11.70 11.42
N ALA A 61 -14.71 12.18 11.09
CA ALA A 61 -14.25 13.50 11.50
C ALA A 61 -15.12 14.62 10.88
N TYR A 62 -15.51 14.48 9.61
CA TYR A 62 -16.35 15.44 8.93
C TYR A 62 -17.77 15.46 9.51
N ALA A 63 -18.38 14.30 9.73
CA ALA A 63 -19.70 14.19 10.34
C ALA A 63 -19.71 14.80 11.75
N GLN A 64 -18.71 14.50 12.58
CA GLN A 64 -18.58 15.09 13.92
C GLN A 64 -18.45 16.61 13.90
N LYS A 65 -17.69 17.16 12.93
CA LYS A 65 -17.57 18.62 12.73
C LYS A 65 -18.89 19.25 12.33
N LYS A 66 -19.65 18.62 11.42
CA LYS A 66 -20.91 19.16 10.87
C LYS A 66 -22.10 19.04 11.84
N LEU A 67 -22.18 17.93 12.56
CA LEU A 67 -23.29 17.66 13.48
C LEU A 67 -23.05 18.22 14.89
N GLY A 68 -21.79 18.59 15.20
CA GLY A 68 -21.40 19.04 16.54
C GLY A 68 -21.38 17.89 17.56
N LYS A 69 -21.37 18.24 18.84
CA LYS A 69 -21.56 17.25 19.91
C LYS A 69 -23.00 16.77 19.90
N ASN A 70 -23.21 15.56 19.44
CA ASN A 70 -24.51 14.92 19.35
C ASN A 70 -24.53 13.68 20.27
N ASP A 71 -25.19 13.80 21.39
CA ASP A 71 -25.30 12.71 22.38
C ASP A 71 -26.28 11.59 21.93
N SER A 72 -26.95 11.76 20.78
CA SER A 72 -27.89 10.77 20.23
C SER A 72 -27.22 9.78 19.26
N GLN A 73 -25.97 10.02 18.84
CA GLN A 73 -25.26 9.20 17.87
C GLN A 73 -23.82 8.91 18.32
N GLU A 74 -23.43 7.65 18.25
CA GLU A 74 -22.05 7.19 18.50
C GLU A 74 -21.45 6.61 17.22
N ILE A 75 -20.33 7.17 16.74
CA ILE A 75 -19.63 6.70 15.53
C ILE A 75 -18.36 5.97 15.94
N GLU A 76 -18.34 4.67 15.74
CA GLU A 76 -17.19 3.81 15.93
C GLU A 76 -16.56 3.45 14.57
N ILE A 77 -15.24 3.27 14.54
CA ILE A 77 -14.50 2.72 13.37
C ILE A 77 -14.00 1.33 13.75
N ALA A 78 -14.21 0.36 12.86
CA ALA A 78 -13.61 -0.96 12.95
C ALA A 78 -12.79 -1.24 11.69
N GLU A 79 -11.50 -1.46 11.88
CA GLU A 79 -10.60 -1.85 10.80
C GLU A 79 -10.22 -3.32 10.92
N TYR A 80 -10.43 -4.04 9.84
CA TYR A 80 -10.13 -5.45 9.66
C TYR A 80 -9.15 -5.63 8.51
N THR A 81 -8.73 -6.86 8.25
CA THR A 81 -7.92 -7.20 7.07
C THR A 81 -8.47 -8.43 6.37
N ILE A 82 -8.21 -8.53 5.05
CA ILE A 82 -8.58 -9.72 4.26
C ILE A 82 -7.91 -11.01 4.76
N ASN A 83 -6.87 -10.90 5.60
CA ASN A 83 -6.16 -12.03 6.19
C ASN A 83 -6.81 -12.57 7.48
N GLN A 84 -7.78 -11.83 8.04
CA GLN A 84 -8.57 -12.32 9.17
C GLN A 84 -9.62 -13.31 8.68
N THR A 85 -9.99 -14.27 9.54
CA THR A 85 -11.05 -15.20 9.20
C THR A 85 -12.39 -14.46 9.10
N PHE A 86 -13.22 -14.87 8.16
CA PHE A 86 -14.54 -14.30 7.96
C PHE A 86 -15.37 -14.30 9.24
N ASP A 87 -15.38 -15.42 9.97
CA ASP A 87 -16.13 -15.58 11.21
C ASP A 87 -15.68 -14.60 12.29
N ALA A 88 -14.39 -14.28 12.39
CA ALA A 88 -13.89 -13.33 13.37
C ALA A 88 -14.48 -11.93 13.13
N ILE A 89 -14.53 -11.47 11.87
CA ILE A 89 -15.12 -10.18 11.51
C ILE A 89 -16.63 -10.18 11.71
N LEU A 90 -17.31 -11.25 11.28
CA LEU A 90 -18.76 -11.40 11.45
C LEU A 90 -19.15 -11.35 12.93
N GLN A 91 -18.42 -12.06 13.81
CA GLN A 91 -18.63 -12.06 15.25
C GLN A 91 -18.35 -10.72 15.89
N ASP A 92 -17.33 -9.99 15.47
CA ASP A 92 -17.01 -8.67 16.02
C ASP A 92 -18.11 -7.65 15.69
N ILE A 93 -18.54 -7.59 14.42
CA ILE A 93 -19.67 -6.73 14.02
C ILE A 93 -20.94 -7.09 14.81
N TYR A 94 -21.24 -8.39 14.96
CA TYR A 94 -22.38 -8.84 15.74
C TYR A 94 -22.31 -8.40 17.21
N ARG A 95 -21.16 -8.48 17.86
CA ARG A 95 -20.98 -8.05 19.26
C ARG A 95 -21.17 -6.55 19.45
N LYS A 96 -20.78 -5.74 18.45
CA LYS A 96 -20.94 -4.28 18.46
C LYS A 96 -22.38 -3.84 18.32
N GLN A 97 -23.26 -4.69 17.75
CA GLN A 97 -24.70 -4.42 17.59
C GLN A 97 -24.98 -3.02 16.98
N PRO A 98 -24.43 -2.69 15.80
CA PRO A 98 -24.67 -1.40 15.19
C PRO A 98 -26.11 -1.28 14.66
N ASP A 99 -26.70 -0.09 14.79
CA ASP A 99 -27.96 0.28 14.14
C ASP A 99 -27.74 0.62 12.66
N LEU A 100 -26.56 1.20 12.35
CA LEU A 100 -26.12 1.52 11.01
C LEU A 100 -24.67 1.04 10.80
N LEU A 101 -24.47 0.30 9.72
CA LEU A 101 -23.16 -0.16 9.27
C LEU A 101 -22.81 0.52 7.95
N GLY A 102 -21.74 1.32 7.93
CA GLY A 102 -21.12 1.86 6.73
C GLY A 102 -19.89 1.03 6.36
N ILE A 103 -19.79 0.51 5.14
CA ILE A 103 -18.66 -0.30 4.69
C ILE A 103 -17.94 0.40 3.54
N SER A 104 -16.61 0.54 3.66
CA SER A 104 -15.77 1.03 2.57
C SER A 104 -15.43 -0.09 1.58
N CYS A 105 -15.76 0.12 0.30
CA CYS A 105 -15.64 -0.88 -0.77
C CYS A 105 -14.54 -0.52 -1.75
N TYR A 106 -13.55 -1.38 -1.82
CA TYR A 106 -12.38 -1.28 -2.69
C TYR A 106 -12.16 -2.59 -3.46
N LEU A 107 -11.34 -2.51 -4.48
CA LEU A 107 -10.97 -3.63 -5.35
C LEU A 107 -10.49 -4.87 -4.58
N TRP A 108 -9.76 -4.69 -3.49
CA TRP A 108 -9.19 -5.79 -2.70
C TRP A 108 -10.16 -6.42 -1.71
N ASN A 109 -11.31 -5.78 -1.40
CA ASN A 109 -12.21 -6.25 -0.35
C ASN A 109 -13.64 -6.53 -0.83
N ILE A 110 -14.01 -6.20 -2.05
CA ILE A 110 -15.41 -6.27 -2.51
C ILE A 110 -15.99 -7.69 -2.45
N GLU A 111 -15.21 -8.72 -2.72
CA GLU A 111 -15.66 -10.11 -2.57
C GLU A 111 -15.94 -10.45 -1.11
N TYR A 112 -15.03 -10.02 -0.22
CA TYR A 112 -15.18 -10.20 1.22
C TYR A 112 -16.42 -9.46 1.74
N VAL A 113 -16.61 -8.22 1.31
CA VAL A 113 -17.82 -7.43 1.60
C VAL A 113 -19.07 -8.13 1.10
N GLY A 114 -19.06 -8.70 -0.12
CA GLY A 114 -20.20 -9.47 -0.66
C GLY A 114 -20.63 -10.64 0.25
N HIS A 115 -19.68 -11.33 0.87
CA HIS A 115 -19.98 -12.36 1.86
C HIS A 115 -20.61 -11.77 3.13
N LEU A 116 -20.09 -10.65 3.64
CA LEU A 116 -20.67 -9.95 4.80
C LEU A 116 -22.10 -9.50 4.53
N LEU A 117 -22.38 -8.94 3.34
CA LEU A 117 -23.71 -8.51 2.92
C LEU A 117 -24.72 -9.68 2.82
N THR A 118 -24.23 -10.89 2.63
CA THR A 118 -25.07 -12.10 2.61
C THR A 118 -25.38 -12.61 4.01
N GLU A 119 -24.42 -12.57 4.93
CA GLU A 119 -24.55 -13.20 6.25
C GLU A 119 -25.06 -12.25 7.35
N LEU A 120 -24.61 -10.99 7.38
CA LEU A 120 -24.99 -10.02 8.40
C LEU A 120 -26.51 -9.81 8.53
N PRO A 121 -27.29 -9.68 7.42
CA PRO A 121 -28.73 -9.48 7.54
C PRO A 121 -29.51 -10.65 8.14
N LYS A 122 -28.90 -11.83 8.22
CA LYS A 122 -29.51 -13.02 8.84
C LYS A 122 -29.46 -12.94 10.37
N ILE A 123 -28.42 -12.29 10.90
CA ILE A 123 -28.15 -12.21 12.34
C ILE A 123 -28.42 -10.83 12.94
N LEU A 124 -28.45 -9.78 12.10
CA LEU A 124 -28.79 -8.39 12.44
C LEU A 124 -29.82 -7.86 11.41
N PRO A 125 -31.06 -8.35 11.41
CA PRO A 125 -32.06 -8.06 10.37
C PRO A 125 -32.52 -6.60 10.31
N ASP A 126 -32.43 -5.87 11.43
CA ASP A 126 -32.86 -4.46 11.54
C ASP A 126 -31.74 -3.46 11.26
N MET A 127 -30.48 -3.92 11.15
CA MET A 127 -29.34 -3.10 10.88
C MET A 127 -29.41 -2.47 9.48
N LYS A 128 -29.19 -1.17 9.39
CA LYS A 128 -29.10 -0.45 8.10
C LYS A 128 -27.70 -0.55 7.52
N ILE A 129 -27.57 -0.99 6.28
CA ILE A 129 -26.28 -1.16 5.63
C ILE A 129 -26.13 -0.13 4.51
N TRP A 130 -25.09 0.70 4.61
CA TRP A 130 -24.66 1.64 3.59
C TRP A 130 -23.28 1.31 3.08
N LEU A 131 -23.08 1.41 1.77
CA LEU A 131 -21.79 1.17 1.14
C LEU A 131 -21.24 2.45 0.55
N GLY A 132 -19.93 2.54 0.43
CA GLY A 132 -19.26 3.65 -0.25
C GLY A 132 -17.89 3.22 -0.77
N GLY A 133 -17.32 4.03 -1.63
CA GLY A 133 -16.01 3.77 -2.21
C GLY A 133 -16.04 3.52 -3.71
N PRO A 134 -14.86 3.47 -4.37
CA PRO A 134 -14.75 3.44 -5.83
C PRO A 134 -15.37 2.19 -6.47
N GLU A 135 -15.37 1.07 -5.77
CA GLU A 135 -15.84 -0.20 -6.32
C GLU A 135 -17.36 -0.28 -6.47
N VAL A 136 -18.11 0.52 -5.72
CA VAL A 136 -19.58 0.51 -5.70
C VAL A 136 -20.22 1.76 -6.31
N SER A 137 -19.43 2.83 -6.49
CA SER A 137 -19.96 4.12 -6.96
C SER A 137 -20.43 4.11 -8.41
N TYR A 138 -19.83 3.28 -9.26
CA TYR A 138 -20.12 3.23 -10.71
C TYR A 138 -21.06 2.09 -11.10
N ASP A 139 -21.39 1.19 -10.20
CA ASP A 139 -22.27 0.03 -10.44
C ASP A 139 -23.30 -0.16 -9.29
N ALA A 140 -23.70 0.95 -8.68
CA ALA A 140 -24.56 0.96 -7.50
C ALA A 140 -25.92 0.24 -7.75
N LYS A 141 -26.47 0.37 -8.96
CA LYS A 141 -27.74 -0.27 -9.32
C LYS A 141 -27.63 -1.80 -9.29
N ALA A 142 -26.68 -2.37 -10.00
CA ALA A 142 -26.48 -3.82 -10.05
C ALA A 142 -26.17 -4.40 -8.66
N LEU A 143 -25.37 -3.67 -7.85
CA LEU A 143 -25.06 -4.07 -6.49
C LEU A 143 -26.31 -4.09 -5.60
N LEU A 144 -27.13 -3.06 -5.64
CA LEU A 144 -28.37 -3.01 -4.88
C LEU A 144 -29.38 -4.07 -5.34
N GLU A 145 -29.44 -4.39 -6.64
CA GLU A 145 -30.25 -5.49 -7.16
C GLU A 145 -29.77 -6.85 -6.63
N ARG A 146 -28.45 -7.05 -6.56
CA ARG A 146 -27.83 -8.27 -6.03
C ARG A 146 -28.01 -8.45 -4.52
N PHE A 147 -27.97 -7.35 -3.74
CA PHE A 147 -28.06 -7.39 -2.28
C PHE A 147 -29.26 -6.58 -1.78
N PRO A 148 -30.48 -7.16 -1.79
CA PRO A 148 -31.72 -6.42 -1.47
C PRO A 148 -31.84 -5.93 -0.03
N LYS A 149 -30.96 -6.38 0.88
CA LYS A 149 -30.91 -5.92 2.29
C LYS A 149 -29.99 -4.72 2.49
N VAL A 150 -29.23 -4.31 1.47
CA VAL A 150 -28.47 -3.07 1.50
C VAL A 150 -29.42 -1.88 1.33
N GLU A 151 -29.35 -0.91 2.22
CA GLU A 151 -30.18 0.29 2.23
C GLU A 151 -29.85 1.21 1.06
N GLY A 152 -28.53 1.44 0.84
CA GLY A 152 -28.07 2.27 -0.25
C GLY A 152 -26.54 2.32 -0.40
N VAL A 153 -26.13 3.06 -1.41
CA VAL A 153 -24.73 3.32 -1.78
C VAL A 153 -24.49 4.81 -1.79
N MET A 154 -23.43 5.26 -1.12
CA MET A 154 -22.89 6.61 -1.23
C MET A 154 -21.98 6.66 -2.47
N CYS A 155 -22.40 7.39 -3.50
CA CYS A 155 -21.70 7.51 -4.77
C CYS A 155 -20.87 8.80 -4.83
N GLY A 156 -19.60 8.68 -5.18
CA GLY A 156 -18.64 9.79 -5.20
C GLY A 156 -18.06 10.10 -3.82
N GLU A 157 -17.87 11.39 -3.49
CA GLU A 157 -17.31 11.82 -2.20
C GLU A 157 -18.31 11.62 -1.07
N GLY A 158 -17.87 10.97 -0.02
CA GLY A 158 -18.74 10.50 1.04
C GLY A 158 -18.92 11.46 2.22
N GLU A 159 -18.04 12.43 2.42
CA GLU A 159 -17.97 13.23 3.65
C GLU A 159 -19.27 13.98 3.95
N GLU A 160 -19.76 14.79 3.00
CA GLU A 160 -21.00 15.55 3.15
C GLU A 160 -22.21 14.63 3.07
N THR A 161 -22.19 13.63 2.19
CA THR A 161 -23.28 12.65 2.02
C THR A 161 -23.52 11.86 3.29
N PHE A 162 -22.45 11.39 3.94
CA PHE A 162 -22.56 10.67 5.21
C PHE A 162 -23.09 11.56 6.35
N ALA A 163 -22.58 12.78 6.46
CA ALA A 163 -23.08 13.73 7.46
C ALA A 163 -24.57 14.04 7.28
N GLU A 164 -25.03 14.19 6.03
CA GLU A 164 -26.43 14.43 5.72
C GLU A 164 -27.30 13.22 6.02
N LEU A 165 -26.86 12.00 5.69
CA LEU A 165 -27.53 10.75 6.06
C LEU A 165 -27.70 10.65 7.58
N LEU A 166 -26.65 10.91 8.35
CA LEU A 166 -26.72 10.84 9.82
C LEU A 166 -27.70 11.85 10.40
N ARG A 167 -27.77 13.07 9.86
CA ARG A 167 -28.74 14.08 10.27
C ARG A 167 -30.16 13.59 10.02
N VAL A 168 -30.44 13.00 8.88
CA VAL A 168 -31.76 12.45 8.54
C VAL A 168 -32.15 11.32 9.47
N TYR A 169 -31.23 10.44 9.82
CA TYR A 169 -31.49 9.37 10.78
C TYR A 169 -31.75 9.88 12.21
N ASP A 170 -31.14 11.00 12.60
CA ASP A 170 -31.33 11.60 13.93
C ASP A 170 -32.65 12.37 14.06
N GLU A 171 -32.93 13.26 13.12
CA GLU A 171 -34.09 14.14 13.16
C GLU A 171 -35.43 13.42 13.01
N LYS A 172 -35.43 12.23 12.39
CA LYS A 172 -36.64 11.56 11.93
C LYS A 172 -36.80 10.13 12.45
N LYS A 173 -36.23 9.82 13.60
CA LYS A 173 -36.29 8.50 14.26
C LYS A 173 -37.69 7.86 14.26
N GLU A 174 -38.74 8.65 14.50
CA GLU A 174 -40.13 8.17 14.55
C GLU A 174 -40.81 8.12 13.17
N THR A 175 -40.34 8.93 12.21
CA THR A 175 -40.96 9.10 10.89
C THR A 175 -40.40 8.16 9.84
N PHE A 176 -39.22 7.56 10.09
CA PHE A 176 -38.52 6.65 9.17
C PHE A 176 -39.26 5.31 8.94
N CYS A 177 -40.26 5.00 9.77
CA CYS A 177 -41.02 3.76 9.67
C CYS A 177 -42.12 3.78 8.58
N ALA A 178 -42.37 4.92 7.91
CA ALA A 178 -43.41 5.06 6.89
C ALA A 178 -42.78 5.25 5.49
N GLY A 179 -42.90 4.25 4.62
CA GLY A 179 -42.21 4.12 3.33
C GLY A 179 -42.27 5.34 2.38
N GLU A 180 -43.40 6.06 2.30
CA GLU A 180 -43.53 7.24 1.42
C GLU A 180 -42.67 8.43 1.87
N LYS A 181 -42.64 8.70 3.15
CA LYS A 181 -41.85 9.81 3.73
C LYS A 181 -40.35 9.55 3.61
N ARG A 182 -39.92 8.28 3.67
CA ARG A 182 -38.51 7.90 3.48
C ARG A 182 -38.04 8.23 2.07
N ASP A 183 -38.83 7.85 1.04
CA ASP A 183 -38.47 8.07 -0.37
C ASP A 183 -38.39 9.58 -0.69
N GLU A 184 -39.31 10.38 -0.15
CA GLU A 184 -39.28 11.85 -0.25
C GLU A 184 -38.00 12.42 0.34
N ILE A 185 -37.59 11.95 1.52
CA ILE A 185 -36.36 12.40 2.18
C ILE A 185 -35.11 12.00 1.37
N PHE A 186 -35.02 10.72 1.00
CA PHE A 186 -33.86 10.22 0.26
C PHE A 186 -33.74 10.85 -1.13
N SER A 187 -34.85 11.18 -1.78
CA SER A 187 -34.81 11.87 -3.10
C SER A 187 -34.12 13.25 -3.03
N GLY A 188 -34.07 13.88 -1.85
CA GLY A 188 -33.38 15.16 -1.63
C GLY A 188 -31.88 15.04 -1.33
N ILE A 189 -31.34 13.84 -1.06
CA ILE A 189 -29.94 13.64 -0.70
C ILE A 189 -29.12 13.40 -1.95
N LEU A 190 -28.17 14.29 -2.27
CA LEU A 190 -27.27 14.12 -3.40
C LEU A 190 -26.22 13.03 -3.13
N GLY A 191 -25.76 12.37 -4.20
CA GLY A 191 -24.67 11.39 -4.12
C GLY A 191 -25.07 10.07 -3.46
N ILE A 192 -26.37 9.67 -3.51
CA ILE A 192 -26.81 8.34 -3.08
C ILE A 192 -27.54 7.58 -4.18
N ALA A 193 -27.41 6.26 -4.13
CA ALA A 193 -28.32 5.32 -4.77
C ALA A 193 -29.00 4.49 -3.68
N TYR A 194 -30.32 4.33 -3.77
CA TYR A 194 -31.12 3.65 -2.75
C TYR A 194 -32.31 2.89 -3.36
N ARG A 195 -32.89 1.99 -2.59
CA ARG A 195 -34.10 1.28 -2.98
C ARG A 195 -35.33 1.99 -2.45
N ASN A 196 -36.26 2.37 -3.32
CA ASN A 196 -37.52 2.97 -2.93
C ASN A 196 -38.50 1.94 -2.35
N LYS A 197 -39.65 2.40 -1.88
CA LYS A 197 -40.73 1.57 -1.32
C LYS A 197 -41.27 0.50 -2.28
N ASP A 198 -41.22 0.77 -3.58
CA ASP A 198 -41.70 -0.13 -4.63
C ASP A 198 -40.64 -1.15 -5.04
N GLY A 199 -39.45 -1.14 -4.40
CA GLY A 199 -38.33 -2.01 -4.69
C GLY A 199 -37.46 -1.57 -5.87
N ALA A 200 -37.77 -0.44 -6.52
CA ALA A 200 -36.95 0.09 -7.59
C ALA A 200 -35.68 0.79 -7.03
N VAL A 201 -34.57 0.66 -7.74
CA VAL A 201 -33.33 1.37 -7.42
C VAL A 201 -33.37 2.76 -8.03
N ILE A 202 -33.26 3.78 -7.19
CA ILE A 202 -33.17 5.20 -7.57
C ILE A 202 -31.73 5.66 -7.34
N GLN A 203 -31.16 6.34 -8.30
CA GLN A 203 -29.86 7.01 -8.16
C GLN A 203 -30.05 8.51 -8.32
N ASN A 204 -29.70 9.25 -7.27
CA ASN A 204 -29.75 10.71 -7.27
C ASN A 204 -28.55 11.31 -8.01
N ALA A 205 -28.61 12.60 -8.33
CA ALA A 205 -27.51 13.32 -8.93
C ALA A 205 -26.26 13.28 -8.04
N PHE A 206 -25.08 13.22 -8.65
CA PHE A 206 -23.83 13.33 -7.92
C PHE A 206 -23.76 14.65 -7.16
N ARG A 207 -23.11 14.62 -6.02
CA ARG A 207 -22.84 15.82 -5.22
C ARG A 207 -21.76 16.67 -5.91
N PRO A 208 -21.82 18.00 -5.84
CA PRO A 208 -20.68 18.86 -6.16
C PRO A 208 -19.47 18.50 -5.29
N VAL A 209 -18.27 18.66 -5.85
CA VAL A 209 -17.01 18.37 -5.15
C VAL A 209 -16.87 19.24 -3.90
N ILE A 210 -16.31 18.63 -2.83
CA ILE A 210 -16.08 19.33 -1.57
C ILE A 210 -14.84 20.22 -1.64
N ASP A 211 -14.83 21.33 -0.88
CA ASP A 211 -13.60 22.03 -0.52
C ASP A 211 -12.76 21.13 0.40
N LEU A 212 -11.59 20.69 -0.10
CA LEU A 212 -10.73 19.76 0.62
C LEU A 212 -10.22 20.33 1.94
N SER A 213 -10.09 21.65 2.08
CA SER A 213 -9.72 22.33 3.32
C SER A 213 -10.81 22.27 4.40
N ALA A 214 -12.05 21.98 4.00
CA ALA A 214 -13.15 21.78 4.96
C ALA A 214 -13.09 20.43 5.69
N VAL A 215 -12.38 19.42 5.13
CA VAL A 215 -12.21 18.10 5.75
C VAL A 215 -11.27 18.21 6.95
N PRO A 216 -11.66 17.78 8.17
CA PRO A 216 -10.79 17.87 9.34
C PRO A 216 -9.55 16.96 9.23
N PHE A 217 -8.48 17.35 9.93
CA PHE A 217 -7.32 16.50 10.15
C PHE A 217 -7.68 15.32 11.06
N VAL A 218 -7.41 14.11 10.61
CA VAL A 218 -7.91 12.88 11.24
C VAL A 218 -6.95 12.25 12.26
N TYR A 219 -5.68 12.67 12.28
CA TYR A 219 -4.61 12.05 13.07
C TYR A 219 -4.37 12.73 14.42
N GLN A 220 -5.43 13.20 15.10
CA GLN A 220 -5.29 13.91 16.39
C GLN A 220 -4.67 13.01 17.49
N HIS A 221 -4.88 11.71 17.41
CA HIS A 221 -4.35 10.66 18.28
C HIS A 221 -3.47 9.73 17.45
N ILE A 222 -2.19 10.14 17.24
CA ILE A 222 -1.27 9.40 16.36
C ILE A 222 -0.91 8.00 16.91
N GLU A 223 -1.04 7.80 18.20
CA GLU A 223 -0.86 6.52 18.89
C GLU A 223 -1.81 5.42 18.41
N ASP A 224 -2.98 5.77 17.90
CA ASP A 224 -3.95 4.83 17.31
C ASP A 224 -3.44 4.21 15.99
N PHE A 225 -2.41 4.82 15.42
CA PHE A 225 -1.80 4.42 14.14
C PHE A 225 -0.39 3.83 14.29
N GLU A 226 -0.02 3.40 15.50
CA GLU A 226 1.28 2.77 15.73
C GLU A 226 1.48 1.54 14.81
N ASN A 227 2.65 1.45 14.18
CA ASN A 227 3.00 0.42 13.18
C ASN A 227 2.12 0.42 11.91
N ARG A 228 1.50 1.54 11.57
CA ARG A 228 0.72 1.73 10.34
C ARG A 228 1.33 2.81 9.46
N ILE A 229 1.07 2.69 8.16
CA ILE A 229 1.37 3.73 7.19
C ILE A 229 0.33 4.84 7.36
N ILE A 230 0.78 6.08 7.48
CA ILE A 230 -0.09 7.24 7.49
C ILE A 230 -0.38 7.65 6.05
N TYR A 231 -1.66 7.70 5.70
CA TYR A 231 -2.13 8.19 4.41
C TYR A 231 -2.57 9.65 4.54
N TYR A 232 -2.02 10.51 3.70
CA TYR A 232 -2.31 11.93 3.74
C TYR A 232 -2.75 12.43 2.36
N GLU A 233 -3.71 13.36 2.31
CA GLU A 233 -4.28 13.91 1.09
C GLU A 233 -4.12 15.43 1.09
N SER A 234 -3.28 15.96 0.18
CA SER A 234 -3.11 17.40 -0.01
C SER A 234 -3.85 17.91 -1.26
N SER A 235 -4.18 17.00 -2.17
CA SER A 235 -5.00 17.28 -3.34
C SER A 235 -5.89 16.11 -3.73
N ARG A 236 -7.01 16.39 -4.37
CA ARG A 236 -7.95 15.39 -4.88
C ARG A 236 -8.34 15.69 -6.32
N GLY A 237 -8.54 14.63 -7.12
CA GLY A 237 -8.73 14.70 -8.57
C GLY A 237 -7.42 14.54 -9.33
N CYS A 238 -7.51 14.41 -10.67
CA CYS A 238 -6.35 14.26 -11.54
C CYS A 238 -6.59 15.03 -12.85
N PRO A 239 -5.62 15.84 -13.37
CA PRO A 239 -5.81 16.59 -14.60
C PRO A 239 -5.73 15.71 -15.85
N PHE A 240 -5.20 14.48 -15.73
CA PHE A 240 -4.99 13.57 -16.85
C PHE A 240 -6.22 12.73 -17.18
N SER A 241 -6.22 12.12 -18.38
CA SER A 241 -7.34 11.37 -18.93
C SER A 241 -6.97 9.93 -19.27
N CYS A 242 -6.07 9.31 -18.48
CA CYS A 242 -5.62 7.95 -18.73
C CYS A 242 -6.81 6.99 -18.76
N SER A 243 -6.97 6.23 -19.86
CA SER A 243 -8.17 5.42 -20.14
C SER A 243 -8.38 4.26 -19.18
N TYR A 244 -7.33 3.79 -18.51
CA TYR A 244 -7.37 2.68 -17.54
C TYR A 244 -7.61 3.12 -16.09
N CYS A 245 -7.57 4.44 -15.80
CA CYS A 245 -7.55 4.97 -14.45
C CYS A 245 -8.89 5.59 -14.03
N LEU A 246 -9.42 5.22 -12.87
CA LEU A 246 -10.64 5.81 -12.31
C LEU A 246 -10.45 7.28 -11.90
N SER A 247 -9.24 7.68 -11.52
CA SER A 247 -8.95 9.08 -11.17
C SER A 247 -9.08 10.05 -12.35
N SER A 248 -9.13 9.54 -13.58
CA SER A 248 -9.37 10.32 -14.79
C SER A 248 -10.84 10.74 -14.96
N ILE A 249 -11.76 10.18 -14.18
CA ILE A 249 -13.20 10.49 -14.22
C ILE A 249 -13.47 11.81 -13.50
N ASP A 250 -12.91 11.99 -12.31
CA ASP A 250 -12.99 13.25 -11.56
C ASP A 250 -11.87 14.19 -11.99
N LYS A 251 -12.18 15.09 -12.94
CA LYS A 251 -11.25 16.11 -13.44
C LYS A 251 -11.23 17.39 -12.61
N CYS A 252 -12.03 17.46 -11.55
CA CYS A 252 -12.08 18.61 -10.66
C CYS A 252 -10.90 18.59 -9.69
N LEU A 253 -9.72 18.98 -10.21
CA LEU A 253 -8.51 19.08 -9.39
C LEU A 253 -8.65 20.19 -8.36
N ARG A 254 -8.46 19.88 -7.08
CA ARG A 254 -8.55 20.80 -5.96
C ARG A 254 -7.48 20.49 -4.92
N PHE A 255 -7.04 21.53 -4.25
CA PHE A 255 -5.94 21.48 -3.30
C PHE A 255 -6.41 21.92 -1.92
N ARG A 256 -5.88 21.28 -0.91
CA ARG A 256 -5.97 21.72 0.47
C ARG A 256 -5.14 22.98 0.65
N GLU A 257 -5.60 23.92 1.47
CA GLU A 257 -4.87 25.17 1.75
C GLU A 257 -3.46 24.86 2.25
N THR A 258 -2.43 25.46 1.64
CA THR A 258 -1.04 25.08 1.87
C THR A 258 -0.58 25.33 3.30
N GLU A 259 -1.05 26.40 3.95
CA GLU A 259 -0.71 26.67 5.36
C GLU A 259 -1.32 25.61 6.30
N LEU A 260 -2.50 25.09 5.95
CA LEU A 260 -3.09 23.97 6.69
C LEU A 260 -2.28 22.70 6.49
N VAL A 261 -1.86 22.41 5.24
CA VAL A 261 -0.97 21.28 4.92
C VAL A 261 0.33 21.36 5.72
N LYS A 262 1.00 22.51 5.74
CA LYS A 262 2.24 22.71 6.51
C LYS A 262 2.05 22.42 8.00
N LYS A 263 0.97 22.91 8.58
CA LYS A 263 0.63 22.65 10.00
C LYS A 263 0.43 21.16 10.28
N GLU A 264 -0.23 20.45 9.39
CA GLU A 264 -0.49 19.03 9.52
C GLU A 264 0.76 18.18 9.31
N LEU A 265 1.65 18.58 8.37
CA LEU A 265 2.96 17.96 8.18
C LEU A 265 3.87 18.19 9.39
N GLN A 266 3.84 19.39 10.02
CA GLN A 266 4.57 19.65 11.26
C GLN A 266 4.14 18.68 12.36
N PHE A 267 2.84 18.40 12.48
CA PHE A 267 2.37 17.40 13.45
C PHE A 267 3.01 16.02 13.23
N PHE A 268 3.12 15.54 11.97
CA PHE A 268 3.79 14.28 11.69
C PHE A 268 5.29 14.31 12.00
N LEU A 269 5.95 15.43 11.69
CA LEU A 269 7.38 15.62 11.97
C LEU A 269 7.65 15.65 13.48
N ASP A 270 6.84 16.37 14.25
CA ASP A 270 6.97 16.47 15.72
C ASP A 270 6.75 15.11 16.40
N ASN A 271 5.82 14.32 15.90
CA ASN A 271 5.53 12.97 16.39
C ASN A 271 6.44 11.88 15.79
N LYS A 272 7.44 12.25 14.97
CA LYS A 272 8.43 11.34 14.38
C LYS A 272 7.78 10.16 13.63
N VAL A 273 6.70 10.44 12.91
CA VAL A 273 6.00 9.42 12.11
C VAL A 273 6.98 8.82 11.11
N PRO A 274 7.18 7.49 11.09
CA PRO A 274 8.19 6.88 10.20
C PRO A 274 7.92 7.11 8.73
N GLN A 275 6.64 7.01 8.30
CA GLN A 275 6.26 7.15 6.90
C GLN A 275 4.89 7.83 6.74
N VAL A 276 4.83 8.81 5.84
CA VAL A 276 3.61 9.46 5.38
C VAL A 276 3.49 9.25 3.87
N LYS A 277 2.47 8.50 3.43
CA LYS A 277 2.18 8.32 2.01
C LYS A 277 1.09 9.28 1.57
N PHE A 278 1.44 10.18 0.63
CA PHE A 278 0.46 11.02 -0.04
C PHE A 278 -0.39 10.17 -0.98
N VAL A 279 -1.70 10.39 -0.95
CA VAL A 279 -2.66 9.71 -1.84
C VAL A 279 -3.08 10.59 -3.02
N ASP A 280 -2.42 11.71 -3.19
CA ASP A 280 -2.53 12.61 -4.33
C ASP A 280 -2.15 11.88 -5.63
N ARG A 281 -3.01 11.90 -6.64
CA ARG A 281 -2.84 11.08 -7.86
C ARG A 281 -1.75 11.55 -8.80
N THR A 282 -1.39 12.81 -8.75
CA THR A 282 -0.23 13.39 -9.42
C THR A 282 0.18 14.60 -8.60
N PHE A 283 0.98 14.39 -7.60
CA PHE A 283 1.33 15.39 -6.61
C PHE A 283 1.91 16.67 -7.23
N ASN A 284 2.78 16.51 -8.23
CA ASN A 284 3.48 17.62 -8.89
C ASN A 284 2.72 18.23 -10.09
N CYS A 285 1.42 17.98 -10.23
CA CYS A 285 0.63 18.58 -11.31
C CYS A 285 0.45 20.10 -11.17
N ARG A 286 0.69 20.66 -9.98
CA ARG A 286 0.78 22.10 -9.71
C ARG A 286 2.11 22.39 -9.02
N HIS A 287 3.03 23.01 -9.76
CA HIS A 287 4.41 23.25 -9.33
C HIS A 287 4.53 24.05 -8.02
N ASP A 288 3.75 25.13 -7.88
CA ASP A 288 3.81 25.98 -6.68
C ASP A 288 3.45 25.18 -5.42
N HIS A 289 2.38 24.37 -5.49
CA HIS A 289 1.95 23.53 -4.39
C HIS A 289 3.01 22.48 -4.02
N ALA A 290 3.59 21.81 -5.02
CA ALA A 290 4.64 20.82 -4.81
C ALA A 290 5.90 21.46 -4.20
N MET A 291 6.35 22.59 -4.76
CA MET A 291 7.52 23.33 -4.28
C MET A 291 7.36 23.80 -2.84
N GLU A 292 6.20 24.34 -2.48
CA GLU A 292 5.94 24.80 -1.11
C GLU A 292 6.00 23.65 -0.10
N ILE A 293 5.38 22.49 -0.42
CA ILE A 293 5.37 21.33 0.45
C ILE A 293 6.78 20.72 0.54
N TRP A 294 7.45 20.50 -0.59
CA TRP A 294 8.80 19.93 -0.59
C TRP A 294 9.83 20.84 0.11
N THR A 295 9.71 22.16 -0.06
CA THR A 295 10.56 23.12 0.68
C THR A 295 10.30 22.98 2.18
N TYR A 296 9.04 22.94 2.59
CA TYR A 296 8.67 22.85 4.00
C TYR A 296 9.24 21.57 4.66
N ILE A 297 9.04 20.38 4.04
CA ILE A 297 9.56 19.13 4.61
C ILE A 297 11.09 19.06 4.61
N HIS A 298 11.75 19.71 3.63
CA HIS A 298 13.21 19.80 3.59
C HIS A 298 13.75 20.68 4.72
N GLU A 299 13.16 21.84 4.96
CA GLU A 299 13.58 22.79 5.97
C GLU A 299 13.29 22.32 7.42
N HIS A 300 12.27 21.47 7.59
CA HIS A 300 11.83 20.96 8.90
C HIS A 300 12.15 19.46 9.09
N ASP A 301 13.05 18.90 8.28
CA ASP A 301 13.40 17.48 8.34
C ASP A 301 13.87 17.05 9.73
N ASN A 302 13.19 16.08 10.32
CA ASN A 302 13.51 15.54 11.65
C ASN A 302 14.52 14.37 11.61
N GLY A 303 15.04 14.00 10.43
CA GLY A 303 15.98 12.90 10.23
C GLY A 303 15.35 11.49 10.27
N ILE A 304 14.02 11.38 10.44
CA ILE A 304 13.29 10.11 10.61
C ILE A 304 12.23 9.93 9.54
N THR A 305 11.31 10.89 9.41
CA THR A 305 10.12 10.79 8.58
C THR A 305 10.48 10.66 7.10
N ASN A 306 9.85 9.70 6.42
CA ASN A 306 9.87 9.53 4.98
C ASN A 306 8.52 9.97 4.39
N PHE A 307 8.53 10.69 3.28
CA PHE A 307 7.33 11.11 2.56
C PHE A 307 7.30 10.46 1.18
N HIS A 308 6.21 9.74 0.87
CA HIS A 308 6.03 9.05 -0.39
C HIS A 308 5.03 9.80 -1.27
N PHE A 309 5.41 10.08 -2.53
CA PHE A 309 4.60 10.84 -3.50
C PHE A 309 4.43 10.07 -4.80
N GLU A 310 3.20 10.08 -5.36
CA GLU A 310 2.94 9.68 -6.74
C GLU A 310 3.15 10.91 -7.65
N VAL A 311 4.10 10.84 -8.58
CA VAL A 311 4.47 11.98 -9.45
C VAL A 311 4.47 11.61 -10.93
N SER A 312 4.29 12.62 -11.79
CA SER A 312 4.60 12.53 -13.22
C SER A 312 6.00 13.13 -13.42
N ALA A 313 7.01 12.27 -13.65
CA ALA A 313 8.40 12.73 -13.69
C ALA A 313 8.66 13.73 -14.83
N ASP A 314 7.98 13.57 -15.97
CA ASP A 314 8.07 14.46 -17.13
C ASP A 314 7.56 15.90 -16.88
N LEU A 315 6.85 16.12 -15.77
CA LEU A 315 6.45 17.46 -15.31
C LEU A 315 7.50 18.14 -14.44
N LEU A 316 8.46 17.40 -13.87
CA LEU A 316 9.46 17.97 -12.97
C LEU A 316 10.35 18.98 -13.69
N ASN A 317 10.44 20.18 -13.14
CA ASN A 317 11.30 21.23 -13.64
C ASN A 317 12.64 21.31 -12.88
N GLU A 318 13.59 22.09 -13.39
CA GLU A 318 14.95 22.20 -12.83
C GLU A 318 14.97 22.71 -11.38
N LYS A 319 14.00 23.54 -10.97
CA LYS A 319 13.94 24.05 -9.58
C LYS A 319 13.53 22.92 -8.62
N GLU A 320 12.53 22.13 -9.02
CA GLU A 320 12.07 20.96 -8.25
C GLU A 320 13.18 19.92 -8.14
N ILE A 321 13.85 19.58 -9.25
CA ILE A 321 14.98 18.64 -9.25
C ILE A 321 16.13 19.14 -8.36
N THR A 322 16.46 20.44 -8.43
CA THR A 322 17.49 21.05 -7.60
C THR A 322 17.14 20.98 -6.11
N LEU A 323 15.89 21.24 -5.74
CA LEU A 323 15.44 21.10 -4.35
C LEU A 323 15.54 19.64 -3.89
N ILE A 324 14.99 18.70 -4.69
CA ILE A 324 15.00 17.27 -4.39
C ILE A 324 16.44 16.77 -4.18
N SER A 325 17.41 17.20 -5.01
CA SER A 325 18.80 16.76 -4.91
C SER A 325 19.53 17.21 -3.64
N ARG A 326 18.96 18.18 -2.91
CA ARG A 326 19.51 18.68 -1.63
C ARG A 326 18.90 18.03 -0.40
N MET A 327 17.85 17.23 -0.58
CA MET A 327 17.17 16.57 0.51
C MET A 327 18.05 15.46 1.12
N ARG A 328 17.81 15.17 2.40
CA ARG A 328 18.44 14.04 3.07
C ARG A 328 18.11 12.73 2.32
N PRO A 329 19.07 11.79 2.19
CA PRO A 329 18.77 10.47 1.69
C PRO A 329 17.61 9.80 2.46
N GLY A 330 16.60 9.34 1.73
CA GLY A 330 15.40 8.72 2.29
C GLY A 330 14.36 9.69 2.88
N LEU A 331 14.51 11.01 2.72
CA LEU A 331 13.44 11.96 3.09
C LEU A 331 12.21 11.79 2.22
N ILE A 332 12.40 11.61 0.90
CA ILE A 332 11.31 11.37 -0.04
C ILE A 332 11.50 10.08 -0.83
N GLN A 333 10.36 9.54 -1.25
CA GLN A 333 10.24 8.45 -2.20
C GLN A 333 9.28 8.88 -3.31
N LEU A 334 9.63 8.60 -4.56
CA LEU A 334 8.83 8.95 -5.73
C LEU A 334 8.34 7.69 -6.44
N GLU A 335 7.02 7.56 -6.57
CA GLU A 335 6.36 6.56 -7.40
C GLU A 335 6.02 7.18 -8.75
N ILE A 336 6.60 6.64 -9.81
CA ILE A 336 6.61 7.22 -11.17
C ILE A 336 5.98 6.22 -12.12
N GLY A 337 4.73 6.46 -12.51
CA GLY A 337 4.06 5.63 -13.49
C GLY A 337 4.65 5.85 -14.89
N VAL A 338 5.27 4.84 -15.48
CA VAL A 338 5.68 4.81 -16.91
C VAL A 338 4.59 4.15 -17.75
N GLN A 339 4.11 3.02 -17.31
CA GLN A 339 3.08 2.14 -17.86
C GLN A 339 3.53 1.37 -19.10
N SER A 340 4.11 2.04 -20.10
CA SER A 340 4.68 1.48 -21.33
C SER A 340 5.70 2.44 -21.92
N ALA A 341 6.65 1.93 -22.69
CA ALA A 341 7.54 2.73 -23.54
C ALA A 341 7.14 2.71 -25.03
N ASN A 342 6.05 2.01 -25.37
CA ASN A 342 5.50 1.97 -26.71
C ASN A 342 4.65 3.22 -26.96
N GLU A 343 5.06 4.06 -27.90
CA GLU A 343 4.39 5.32 -28.23
C GLU A 343 2.94 5.14 -28.71
N VAL A 344 2.64 4.05 -29.41
CA VAL A 344 1.28 3.75 -29.89
C VAL A 344 0.39 3.45 -28.68
N THR A 345 0.86 2.62 -27.77
CA THR A 345 0.17 2.28 -26.51
C THR A 345 -0.04 3.53 -25.65
N ILE A 346 1.01 4.33 -25.43
CA ILE A 346 0.93 5.58 -24.64
C ILE A 346 -0.13 6.54 -25.19
N ARG A 347 -0.19 6.68 -26.51
CA ARG A 347 -1.19 7.53 -27.18
C ARG A 347 -2.60 6.95 -27.02
N GLU A 348 -2.77 5.65 -27.19
CA GLU A 348 -4.09 4.99 -27.10
C GLU A 348 -4.68 5.04 -25.69
N ILE A 349 -3.83 4.93 -24.67
CA ILE A 349 -4.28 5.05 -23.28
C ILE A 349 -4.42 6.50 -22.81
N ASN A 350 -4.38 7.49 -23.72
CA ASN A 350 -4.47 8.93 -23.44
C ASN A 350 -3.44 9.43 -22.42
N ARG A 351 -2.22 8.89 -22.45
CA ARG A 351 -1.12 9.35 -21.60
C ARG A 351 -0.23 10.33 -22.39
N THR A 352 0.18 11.41 -21.74
CA THR A 352 0.97 12.47 -22.38
C THR A 352 2.47 12.34 -22.17
N MET A 353 2.92 11.33 -21.39
CA MET A 353 4.30 11.09 -21.04
C MET A 353 5.19 10.84 -22.26
N LYS A 354 6.40 11.43 -22.24
CA LYS A 354 7.49 11.19 -23.21
C LYS A 354 8.63 10.47 -22.51
N ILE A 355 8.90 9.25 -22.95
CA ILE A 355 9.86 8.37 -22.26
C ILE A 355 11.28 8.93 -22.24
N GLU A 356 11.71 9.67 -23.27
CA GLU A 356 13.04 10.30 -23.33
C GLU A 356 13.19 11.39 -22.26
N ILE A 357 12.16 12.20 -22.06
CA ILE A 357 12.14 13.25 -21.03
C ILE A 357 12.15 12.58 -19.66
N LEU A 358 11.26 11.59 -19.46
CA LEU A 358 11.18 10.84 -18.20
C LEU A 358 12.52 10.21 -17.84
N SER A 359 13.15 9.50 -18.79
CA SER A 359 14.46 8.87 -18.59
C SER A 359 15.53 9.88 -18.17
N THR A 360 15.56 11.04 -18.83
CA THR A 360 16.53 12.11 -18.50
C THR A 360 16.31 12.64 -17.08
N ILE A 361 15.06 12.76 -16.63
CA ILE A 361 14.74 13.26 -15.30
C ILE A 361 15.04 12.21 -14.23
N VAL A 362 14.67 10.95 -14.46
CA VAL A 362 14.99 9.82 -13.58
C VAL A 362 16.51 9.74 -13.36
N ASP A 363 17.30 9.86 -14.43
CA ASP A 363 18.78 9.87 -14.34
C ASP A 363 19.32 11.09 -13.54
N LYS A 364 18.73 12.27 -13.72
CA LYS A 364 19.12 13.45 -12.93
C LYS A 364 18.86 13.26 -11.44
N ILE A 365 17.68 12.72 -11.06
CA ILE A 365 17.33 12.44 -9.66
C ILE A 365 18.26 11.36 -9.10
N LYS A 366 18.53 10.30 -9.87
CA LYS A 366 19.41 9.20 -9.47
C LYS A 366 20.83 9.66 -9.12
N LYS A 367 21.36 10.63 -9.85
CA LYS A 367 22.69 11.22 -9.56
C LYS A 367 22.79 11.87 -8.19
N GLY A 368 21.66 12.28 -7.61
CA GLY A 368 21.59 12.78 -6.23
C GLY A 368 21.80 11.69 -5.18
N ASN A 369 21.57 10.43 -5.50
CA ASN A 369 21.67 9.26 -4.62
C ASN A 369 20.96 9.45 -3.26
N ASN A 370 19.80 10.09 -3.28
CA ASN A 370 19.07 10.47 -2.07
C ASN A 370 17.56 10.17 -2.11
N VAL A 371 17.03 9.77 -3.27
CA VAL A 371 15.60 9.49 -3.48
C VAL A 371 15.41 8.06 -3.93
N HIS A 372 14.50 7.35 -3.30
CA HIS A 372 14.04 6.04 -3.77
C HIS A 372 13.04 6.26 -4.91
N GLN A 373 13.39 5.83 -6.12
CA GLN A 373 12.55 5.93 -7.31
C GLN A 373 11.90 4.57 -7.59
N HIS A 374 10.57 4.56 -7.68
CA HIS A 374 9.76 3.40 -8.00
C HIS A 374 9.11 3.64 -9.37
N LEU A 375 9.41 2.81 -10.37
CA LEU A 375 8.88 2.91 -11.72
C LEU A 375 7.93 1.75 -12.01
N ASP A 376 6.81 2.05 -12.71
CA ASP A 376 5.75 1.09 -12.97
C ASP A 376 5.57 0.82 -14.45
N LEU A 377 5.37 -0.45 -14.83
CA LEU A 377 4.89 -0.91 -16.12
C LEU A 377 3.56 -1.66 -15.96
N ILE A 378 2.70 -1.62 -16.99
CA ILE A 378 1.43 -2.36 -17.02
C ILE A 378 1.39 -3.27 -18.24
N ALA A 379 1.37 -4.58 -18.03
CA ALA A 379 1.12 -5.57 -19.06
C ALA A 379 -0.38 -5.65 -19.41
N GLY A 380 -0.68 -5.89 -20.68
CA GLY A 380 -2.05 -6.04 -21.18
C GLY A 380 -2.70 -4.76 -21.67
N LEU A 381 -1.94 -3.67 -21.82
CA LEU A 381 -2.40 -2.44 -22.46
C LEU A 381 -2.63 -2.63 -23.97
N PRO A 382 -3.55 -1.86 -24.58
CA PRO A 382 -3.80 -1.93 -26.03
C PRO A 382 -2.54 -1.67 -26.86
N TYR A 383 -2.39 -2.37 -27.97
CA TYR A 383 -1.28 -2.29 -28.93
C TYR A 383 0.08 -2.69 -28.36
N GLU A 384 0.15 -3.38 -27.24
CA GLU A 384 1.39 -3.88 -26.65
C GLU A 384 1.34 -5.41 -26.50
N GLY A 385 2.07 -6.11 -27.37
CA GLY A 385 2.28 -7.55 -27.30
C GLY A 385 3.53 -7.90 -26.50
N TYR A 386 3.81 -9.19 -26.38
CA TYR A 386 4.90 -9.73 -25.55
C TYR A 386 6.26 -9.12 -25.86
N GLU A 387 6.67 -9.11 -27.13
CA GLU A 387 7.97 -8.54 -27.55
C GLU A 387 8.04 -7.02 -27.33
N SER A 388 6.91 -6.31 -27.55
CA SER A 388 6.83 -4.86 -27.29
C SER A 388 6.95 -4.55 -25.81
N PHE A 389 6.31 -5.36 -24.97
CA PHE A 389 6.42 -5.24 -23.50
C PHE A 389 7.86 -5.51 -23.05
N GLY A 390 8.53 -6.53 -23.61
CA GLY A 390 9.95 -6.79 -23.35
C GLY A 390 10.84 -5.58 -23.65
N LYS A 391 10.61 -4.89 -24.78
CA LYS A 391 11.32 -3.64 -25.11
C LYS A 391 10.99 -2.50 -24.13
N SER A 392 9.74 -2.38 -23.69
CA SER A 392 9.34 -1.42 -22.66
C SER A 392 10.05 -1.73 -21.33
N PHE A 393 10.10 -3.01 -20.95
CA PHE A 393 10.83 -3.49 -19.78
C PHE A 393 12.31 -3.11 -19.83
N ASP A 394 13.02 -3.49 -20.90
CA ASP A 394 14.45 -3.22 -21.05
C ASP A 394 14.76 -1.72 -20.96
N ARG A 395 13.90 -0.89 -21.54
CA ARG A 395 14.06 0.56 -21.53
C ARG A 395 13.90 1.16 -20.13
N VAL A 396 12.95 0.65 -19.34
CA VAL A 396 12.72 1.12 -17.96
C VAL A 396 13.76 0.52 -17.02
N TYR A 397 14.12 -0.73 -17.20
CA TYR A 397 15.18 -1.39 -16.43
C TYR A 397 16.54 -0.68 -16.59
N ALA A 398 16.86 -0.21 -17.79
CA ALA A 398 18.09 0.55 -18.07
C ALA A 398 18.19 1.88 -17.29
N MET A 399 17.07 2.42 -16.80
CA MET A 399 17.06 3.59 -15.89
C MET A 399 17.49 3.20 -14.47
N GLN A 400 17.52 1.90 -14.16
CA GLN A 400 17.94 1.31 -12.89
C GLN A 400 17.22 1.96 -11.69
N PRO A 401 15.89 1.95 -11.62
CA PRO A 401 15.16 2.44 -10.45
C PRO A 401 15.47 1.57 -9.21
N GLU A 402 15.25 2.09 -8.02
CA GLU A 402 15.37 1.29 -6.79
C GLU A 402 14.28 0.22 -6.70
N GLN A 403 13.13 0.44 -7.36
CA GLN A 403 12.07 -0.55 -7.50
C GLN A 403 11.44 -0.48 -8.90
N LEU A 404 11.26 -1.62 -9.55
CA LEU A 404 10.57 -1.79 -10.82
C LEU A 404 9.34 -2.67 -10.63
N GLN A 405 8.15 -2.08 -10.73
CA GLN A 405 6.90 -2.81 -10.58
C GLN A 405 6.34 -3.21 -11.95
N LEU A 406 6.09 -4.48 -12.12
CA LEU A 406 5.32 -5.00 -13.24
C LEU A 406 3.88 -5.23 -12.80
N GLY A 407 2.97 -4.39 -13.27
CA GLY A 407 1.54 -4.55 -13.03
C GLY A 407 0.83 -5.21 -14.20
N PHE A 408 -0.39 -5.68 -13.95
CA PHE A 408 -1.27 -6.22 -14.99
C PHE A 408 -2.53 -5.36 -15.06
N LEU A 409 -2.99 -5.09 -16.29
CA LEU A 409 -4.16 -4.26 -16.52
C LEU A 409 -5.35 -4.77 -15.72
N LYS A 410 -5.97 -3.88 -14.95
CA LYS A 410 -7.22 -4.11 -14.23
C LYS A 410 -8.32 -3.32 -14.94
N VAL A 411 -9.34 -4.02 -15.40
CA VAL A 411 -10.44 -3.43 -16.17
C VAL A 411 -11.50 -2.90 -15.21
N LEU A 412 -11.24 -1.69 -14.70
CA LEU A 412 -12.03 -1.09 -13.63
C LEU A 412 -13.36 -0.55 -14.14
N LYS A 413 -14.46 -0.88 -13.48
CA LYS A 413 -15.80 -0.39 -13.79
C LYS A 413 -15.84 1.15 -13.77
N GLY A 414 -16.43 1.75 -14.79
CA GLY A 414 -16.48 3.20 -14.98
C GLY A 414 -15.28 3.80 -15.71
N SER A 415 -14.20 3.03 -15.97
CA SER A 415 -13.08 3.50 -16.78
C SER A 415 -13.39 3.39 -18.29
N VAL A 416 -12.74 4.23 -19.10
CA VAL A 416 -12.80 4.15 -20.58
C VAL A 416 -12.29 2.78 -21.06
N MET A 417 -11.32 2.19 -20.38
CA MET A 417 -10.80 0.86 -20.69
C MET A 417 -11.86 -0.22 -20.54
N HIS A 418 -12.74 -0.12 -19.53
CA HIS A 418 -13.87 -1.03 -19.36
C HIS A 418 -14.89 -0.87 -20.51
N GLU A 419 -15.20 0.36 -20.93
CA GLU A 419 -16.09 0.62 -22.05
C GLU A 419 -15.56 0.07 -23.37
N LYS A 420 -14.23 0.17 -23.59
CA LYS A 420 -13.54 -0.28 -24.80
C LYS A 420 -13.01 -1.72 -24.74
N ALA A 421 -13.27 -2.46 -23.66
CA ALA A 421 -12.70 -3.81 -23.47
C ALA A 421 -13.04 -4.75 -24.65
N GLN A 422 -14.26 -4.70 -25.15
CA GLN A 422 -14.67 -5.49 -26.32
C GLN A 422 -13.94 -5.06 -27.60
N GLU A 423 -13.75 -3.75 -27.81
CA GLU A 423 -13.02 -3.21 -28.97
C GLU A 423 -11.58 -3.72 -28.99
N TYR A 424 -10.91 -3.77 -27.85
CA TYR A 424 -9.53 -4.26 -27.72
C TYR A 424 -9.43 -5.78 -27.56
N GLY A 425 -10.58 -6.50 -27.56
CA GLY A 425 -10.62 -7.94 -27.33
C GLY A 425 -10.04 -8.33 -25.98
N ILE A 426 -10.20 -7.47 -24.98
CA ILE A 426 -9.72 -7.73 -23.62
C ILE A 426 -10.66 -8.73 -22.95
N VAL A 427 -10.11 -9.87 -22.56
CA VAL A 427 -10.73 -10.84 -21.67
C VAL A 427 -10.11 -10.66 -20.30
N TYR A 428 -10.92 -10.53 -19.26
CA TYR A 428 -10.48 -10.29 -17.90
C TYR A 428 -11.32 -11.08 -16.90
N GLN A 429 -10.85 -11.17 -15.65
CA GLN A 429 -11.54 -11.89 -14.59
C GLN A 429 -12.86 -11.19 -14.23
N ASP A 430 -13.95 -11.95 -14.09
CA ASP A 430 -15.25 -11.43 -13.67
C ASP A 430 -15.27 -10.95 -12.21
N ARG A 431 -14.35 -11.45 -11.42
CA ARG A 431 -14.15 -11.07 -10.01
C ARG A 431 -13.03 -10.06 -9.86
N ALA A 432 -13.09 -9.27 -8.82
CA ALA A 432 -11.99 -8.40 -8.44
C ALA A 432 -10.67 -9.21 -8.26
N PRO A 433 -9.55 -8.70 -8.75
CA PRO A 433 -9.28 -7.34 -9.22
C PRO A 433 -9.58 -7.07 -10.70
N TYR A 434 -10.39 -7.86 -11.38
CA TYR A 434 -10.73 -7.70 -12.81
C TYR A 434 -9.51 -7.68 -13.72
N GLU A 435 -8.54 -8.51 -13.39
CA GLU A 435 -7.25 -8.55 -14.05
C GLU A 435 -7.35 -9.18 -15.43
N VAL A 436 -6.60 -8.63 -16.38
CA VAL A 436 -6.53 -9.10 -17.75
C VAL A 436 -6.09 -10.56 -17.83
N LEU A 437 -6.76 -11.34 -18.66
CA LEU A 437 -6.41 -12.72 -19.01
C LEU A 437 -5.81 -12.80 -20.42
N SER A 438 -6.35 -12.02 -21.37
CA SER A 438 -5.81 -11.91 -22.73
C SER A 438 -6.31 -10.63 -23.40
N THR A 439 -5.65 -10.24 -24.49
CA THR A 439 -6.04 -9.12 -25.35
C THR A 439 -5.86 -9.50 -26.81
N LYS A 440 -6.14 -8.60 -27.76
CA LYS A 440 -5.79 -8.82 -29.17
C LYS A 440 -4.29 -9.01 -29.40
N TRP A 441 -3.44 -8.56 -28.48
CA TRP A 441 -1.96 -8.52 -28.62
C TRP A 441 -1.23 -9.47 -27.68
N LEU A 442 -1.89 -9.97 -26.63
CA LEU A 442 -1.33 -10.89 -25.65
C LEU A 442 -2.27 -12.08 -25.43
N THR A 443 -1.73 -13.27 -25.60
CA THR A 443 -2.40 -14.52 -25.23
C THR A 443 -2.33 -14.76 -23.71
N TYR A 444 -3.18 -15.64 -23.18
CA TYR A 444 -3.14 -16.00 -21.77
C TYR A 444 -1.82 -16.70 -21.38
N GLY A 445 -1.24 -17.49 -22.28
CA GLY A 445 0.08 -18.11 -22.06
C GLY A 445 1.19 -17.06 -21.89
N GLU A 446 1.16 -15.99 -22.68
CA GLU A 446 2.11 -14.88 -22.55
C GLU A 446 1.86 -14.08 -21.26
N ILE A 447 0.61 -13.89 -20.83
CA ILE A 447 0.31 -13.27 -19.52
C ILE A 447 0.89 -14.11 -18.39
N ILE A 448 0.78 -15.44 -18.43
CA ILE A 448 1.39 -16.33 -17.43
C ILE A 448 2.91 -16.13 -17.40
N ARG A 449 3.58 -16.11 -18.55
CA ARG A 449 5.03 -15.89 -18.64
C ARG A 449 5.43 -14.53 -18.08
N LEU A 450 4.66 -13.47 -18.35
CA LEU A 450 4.91 -12.14 -17.78
C LEU A 450 4.75 -12.11 -16.26
N LYS A 451 3.82 -12.88 -15.69
CA LYS A 451 3.67 -13.04 -14.24
C LYS A 451 4.84 -13.78 -13.61
N GLN A 452 5.36 -14.79 -14.28
CA GLN A 452 6.57 -15.49 -13.85
C GLN A 452 7.78 -14.55 -13.86
N ILE A 453 7.91 -13.71 -14.90
CA ILE A 453 8.97 -12.68 -14.99
C ILE A 453 8.78 -11.63 -13.87
N GLU A 454 7.56 -11.19 -13.60
CA GLU A 454 7.26 -10.25 -12.50
C GLU A 454 7.74 -10.80 -11.16
N GLU A 455 7.46 -12.07 -10.86
CA GLU A 455 7.94 -12.72 -9.63
C GLU A 455 9.48 -12.77 -9.57
N MET A 456 10.15 -13.02 -10.68
CA MET A 456 11.62 -12.99 -10.73
C MET A 456 12.18 -11.58 -10.49
N VAL A 457 11.55 -10.55 -11.03
CA VAL A 457 11.92 -9.15 -10.79
C VAL A 457 11.71 -8.79 -9.32
N GLU A 458 10.59 -9.20 -8.72
CA GLU A 458 10.32 -8.95 -7.30
C GLU A 458 11.36 -9.63 -6.39
N VAL A 459 11.72 -10.88 -6.71
CA VAL A 459 12.67 -11.66 -5.93
C VAL A 459 14.11 -11.19 -6.11
N TYR A 460 14.55 -10.96 -7.36
CA TYR A 460 15.96 -10.79 -7.68
C TYR A 460 16.39 -9.35 -7.96
N TYR A 461 15.45 -8.46 -8.23
CA TYR A 461 15.70 -7.03 -8.38
C TYR A 461 15.18 -6.23 -7.18
N ASN A 462 13.85 -6.20 -6.98
CA ASN A 462 13.20 -5.34 -5.99
C ASN A 462 13.61 -5.64 -4.54
N SER A 463 13.97 -6.89 -4.24
CA SER A 463 14.49 -7.25 -2.92
C SER A 463 15.82 -6.57 -2.57
N GLY A 464 16.59 -6.10 -3.56
CA GLY A 464 17.92 -5.53 -3.41
C GLY A 464 18.97 -6.50 -2.85
N GLN A 465 18.68 -7.82 -2.87
CA GLN A 465 19.53 -8.84 -2.24
C GLN A 465 20.58 -9.43 -3.18
N PHE A 466 20.44 -9.22 -4.49
CA PHE A 466 21.24 -9.91 -5.52
C PHE A 466 21.93 -8.94 -6.48
N CYS A 467 22.19 -7.70 -6.04
CA CYS A 467 22.58 -6.60 -6.91
C CYS A 467 23.90 -6.85 -7.69
N HIS A 468 24.92 -7.44 -7.04
CA HIS A 468 26.20 -7.74 -7.72
C HIS A 468 26.06 -8.91 -8.67
N THR A 469 25.32 -9.93 -8.25
CA THR A 469 25.11 -11.14 -9.06
C THR A 469 24.27 -10.81 -10.29
N MET A 470 23.14 -10.13 -10.14
CA MET A 470 22.25 -9.78 -11.25
C MET A 470 22.90 -8.81 -12.24
N ALA A 471 23.66 -7.82 -11.77
CA ALA A 471 24.43 -6.90 -12.63
C ALA A 471 25.51 -7.60 -13.47
N ALA A 472 26.08 -8.70 -12.98
CA ALA A 472 27.00 -9.52 -13.74
C ALA A 472 26.28 -10.43 -14.72
N LEU A 473 25.18 -11.04 -14.28
CA LEU A 473 24.36 -11.97 -15.08
C LEU A 473 23.73 -11.28 -16.29
N GLU A 474 23.29 -10.03 -16.15
CA GLU A 474 22.75 -9.24 -17.27
C GLU A 474 23.68 -9.22 -18.50
N ARG A 475 24.99 -9.24 -18.29
CA ARG A 475 25.99 -9.20 -19.36
C ARG A 475 26.08 -10.50 -20.18
N GLU A 476 25.53 -11.59 -19.69
CA GLU A 476 25.49 -12.89 -20.36
C GLU A 476 24.27 -13.01 -21.31
N PHE A 477 23.34 -12.06 -21.23
CA PHE A 477 22.10 -12.07 -22.01
C PHE A 477 22.04 -10.91 -22.99
N THR A 478 21.21 -11.04 -24.01
CA THR A 478 20.97 -9.99 -25.02
C THR A 478 20.22 -8.79 -24.45
N SER A 479 19.42 -9.00 -23.42
CA SER A 479 18.72 -7.94 -22.70
C SER A 479 18.35 -8.39 -21.27
N ALA A 480 17.99 -7.44 -20.43
CA ALA A 480 17.50 -7.72 -19.08
C ALA A 480 16.19 -8.54 -19.12
N PHE A 481 15.29 -8.25 -20.05
CA PHE A 481 14.06 -9.02 -20.22
C PHE A 481 14.35 -10.49 -20.51
N CYS A 482 15.27 -10.77 -21.46
CA CYS A 482 15.69 -12.15 -21.78
C CYS A 482 16.33 -12.86 -20.57
N MET A 483 17.08 -12.14 -19.73
CA MET A 483 17.66 -12.68 -18.50
C MET A 483 16.56 -13.14 -17.52
N TYR A 484 15.60 -12.27 -17.23
CA TYR A 484 14.49 -12.62 -16.32
C TYR A 484 13.56 -13.68 -16.90
N GLU A 485 13.35 -13.67 -18.23
CA GLU A 485 12.59 -14.71 -18.93
C GLU A 485 13.28 -16.08 -18.79
N SER A 486 14.59 -16.13 -18.97
CA SER A 486 15.37 -17.37 -18.80
C SER A 486 15.34 -17.89 -17.37
N LEU A 487 15.46 -16.99 -16.40
CA LEU A 487 15.37 -17.34 -14.98
C LEU A 487 13.96 -17.84 -14.62
N ALA A 488 12.91 -17.21 -15.15
CA ALA A 488 11.53 -17.65 -14.97
C ALA A 488 11.28 -19.03 -15.60
N ALA A 489 11.82 -19.29 -16.79
CA ALA A 489 11.74 -20.60 -17.43
C ALA A 489 12.44 -21.70 -16.60
N TYR A 490 13.59 -21.40 -16.00
CA TYR A 490 14.28 -22.31 -15.10
C TYR A 490 13.45 -22.61 -13.85
N TYR A 491 12.83 -21.58 -13.23
CA TYR A 491 11.93 -21.76 -12.09
C TYR A 491 10.73 -22.65 -12.43
N ASP A 492 10.19 -22.51 -13.63
CA ASP A 492 9.09 -23.35 -14.12
C ASP A 492 9.53 -24.79 -14.33
N GLU A 493 10.71 -25.01 -14.93
CA GLU A 493 11.30 -26.34 -15.18
C GLU A 493 11.49 -27.13 -13.88
N ILE A 494 12.03 -26.49 -12.83
CA ILE A 494 12.24 -27.14 -11.53
C ILE A 494 11.00 -27.09 -10.62
N ASN A 495 9.86 -26.61 -11.16
CA ASN A 495 8.59 -26.47 -10.42
C ASN A 495 8.71 -25.59 -9.15
N ALA A 496 9.58 -24.58 -9.17
CA ALA A 496 9.86 -23.73 -8.01
C ALA A 496 8.73 -22.73 -7.70
N PHE A 497 7.89 -22.36 -8.67
CA PHE A 497 6.72 -21.51 -8.43
C PHE A 497 5.63 -22.17 -7.56
N ALA A 498 5.64 -23.49 -7.42
CA ALA A 498 4.64 -24.22 -6.65
C ALA A 498 4.81 -24.11 -5.12
N VAL A 499 5.97 -23.64 -4.64
CA VAL A 499 6.31 -23.61 -3.21
C VAL A 499 6.99 -22.29 -2.83
N SER A 500 6.82 -21.91 -1.56
CA SER A 500 7.53 -20.75 -1.01
C SER A 500 8.97 -21.10 -0.67
N HIS A 501 9.92 -20.27 -1.11
CA HIS A 501 11.33 -20.44 -0.83
C HIS A 501 11.82 -19.54 0.29
N SER A 502 12.70 -20.09 1.15
CA SER A 502 13.43 -19.29 2.11
C SER A 502 14.40 -18.35 1.38
N ARG A 503 14.88 -17.32 2.07
CA ARG A 503 15.93 -16.44 1.52
C ARG A 503 17.13 -17.24 1.00
N ILE A 504 17.65 -18.17 1.78
CA ILE A 504 18.80 -19.01 1.40
C ILE A 504 18.44 -19.91 0.21
N GLY A 505 17.26 -20.52 0.20
CA GLY A 505 16.81 -21.33 -0.92
C GLY A 505 16.79 -20.57 -2.25
N ARG A 506 16.49 -19.26 -2.23
CA ARG A 506 16.58 -18.41 -3.45
C ARG A 506 18.01 -18.22 -3.92
N TYR A 507 18.99 -18.13 -3.00
CA TYR A 507 20.41 -18.12 -3.36
C TYR A 507 20.87 -19.46 -3.95
N GLU A 508 20.38 -20.58 -3.39
CA GLU A 508 20.69 -21.93 -3.90
C GLU A 508 20.12 -22.11 -5.31
N ILE A 509 18.87 -21.77 -5.55
CA ILE A 509 18.26 -21.85 -6.89
C ILE A 509 19.02 -20.98 -7.90
N LEU A 510 19.37 -19.75 -7.52
CA LEU A 510 20.13 -18.87 -8.40
C LEU A 510 21.53 -19.44 -8.69
N TYR A 511 22.19 -20.03 -7.70
CA TYR A 511 23.48 -20.69 -7.89
C TYR A 511 23.37 -21.88 -8.87
N ASP A 512 22.34 -22.71 -8.74
CA ASP A 512 22.09 -23.84 -9.65
C ASP A 512 21.84 -23.34 -11.08
N PHE A 513 21.00 -22.31 -11.24
CA PHE A 513 20.78 -21.65 -12.54
C PHE A 513 22.09 -21.14 -13.17
N LEU A 514 22.95 -20.47 -12.38
CA LEU A 514 24.24 -19.95 -12.83
C LEU A 514 25.20 -21.06 -13.25
N THR A 515 25.22 -22.19 -12.53
CA THR A 515 26.07 -23.34 -12.86
C THR A 515 25.63 -24.05 -14.14
N GLU A 516 24.36 -23.99 -14.47
CA GLU A 516 23.82 -24.52 -15.73
C GLU A 516 24.03 -23.58 -16.92
N THR A 517 23.76 -22.29 -16.70
CA THR A 517 23.75 -21.27 -17.77
C THR A 517 25.15 -20.70 -18.04
N CYS A 518 25.97 -20.51 -17.00
CA CYS A 518 27.26 -19.82 -17.05
C CYS A 518 28.42 -20.72 -16.56
N LYS A 519 28.46 -21.98 -16.98
CA LYS A 519 29.36 -23.03 -16.48
C LYS A 519 30.83 -22.61 -16.37
N GLU A 520 31.36 -21.91 -17.37
CA GLU A 520 32.76 -21.47 -17.40
C GLU A 520 33.10 -20.39 -16.37
N ARG A 521 32.10 -19.69 -15.84
CA ARG A 521 32.25 -18.57 -14.91
C ARG A 521 31.59 -18.82 -13.53
N ALA A 522 31.20 -20.07 -13.24
CA ALA A 522 30.49 -20.41 -12.01
C ALA A 522 31.25 -19.97 -10.74
N GLU A 523 32.59 -20.09 -10.71
CA GLU A 523 33.40 -19.66 -9.56
C GLU A 523 33.36 -18.14 -9.33
N GLU A 524 33.33 -17.32 -10.39
CA GLU A 524 33.19 -15.86 -10.29
C GLU A 524 31.85 -15.49 -9.62
N TYR A 525 30.77 -16.20 -9.97
CA TYR A 525 29.46 -15.97 -9.37
C TYR A 525 29.38 -16.36 -7.90
N VAL A 526 30.16 -17.33 -7.42
CA VAL A 526 30.25 -17.66 -5.99
C VAL A 526 30.71 -16.44 -5.18
N GLY A 527 31.73 -15.71 -5.64
CA GLY A 527 32.20 -14.50 -5.00
C GLY A 527 31.12 -13.40 -4.94
N ARG A 528 30.36 -13.22 -6.03
CA ARG A 528 29.27 -12.23 -6.11
C ARG A 528 28.09 -12.60 -5.21
N LEU A 529 27.65 -13.86 -5.22
CA LEU A 529 26.60 -14.37 -4.33
C LEU A 529 27.03 -14.25 -2.86
N THR A 530 28.29 -14.49 -2.56
CA THR A 530 28.85 -14.30 -1.21
C THR A 530 28.75 -12.83 -0.78
N SER A 531 29.16 -11.91 -1.68
CA SER A 531 29.06 -10.48 -1.44
C SER A 531 27.62 -10.05 -1.19
N ASP A 532 26.69 -10.43 -2.07
CA ASP A 532 25.26 -10.10 -1.95
C ASP A 532 24.65 -10.64 -0.67
N LEU A 533 25.00 -11.86 -0.29
CA LEU A 533 24.47 -12.50 0.92
C LEU A 533 24.84 -11.73 2.20
N TYR A 534 26.13 -11.40 2.34
CA TYR A 534 26.64 -10.71 3.53
C TYR A 534 26.43 -9.20 3.48
N LEU A 535 26.22 -8.61 2.32
CA LEU A 535 25.83 -7.22 2.20
C LEU A 535 24.51 -6.93 2.92
N ARG A 536 23.61 -7.90 2.95
CA ARG A 536 22.28 -7.73 3.57
C ARG A 536 22.26 -8.08 5.04
N ASP A 537 22.78 -9.26 5.42
CA ASP A 537 22.71 -9.75 6.81
C ASP A 537 23.89 -10.65 7.18
N ASN A 538 24.23 -10.66 8.48
CA ASN A 538 25.14 -11.64 9.04
C ASN A 538 24.47 -13.01 9.14
N VAL A 539 24.72 -13.88 8.17
CA VAL A 539 24.11 -15.21 8.08
C VAL A 539 24.79 -16.15 9.09
N LYS A 540 23.99 -16.77 9.97
CA LYS A 540 24.51 -17.69 11.00
C LYS A 540 24.99 -19.02 10.42
N ASN A 541 24.24 -19.57 9.47
CA ASN A 541 24.55 -20.83 8.82
C ASN A 541 24.97 -20.53 7.37
N ARG A 542 26.26 -20.70 7.07
CA ARG A 542 26.80 -20.51 5.74
C ARG A 542 26.22 -21.56 4.78
N PRO A 543 25.66 -21.14 3.63
CA PRO A 543 25.21 -22.07 2.61
C PRO A 543 26.34 -22.94 2.06
N ALA A 544 26.05 -24.21 1.78
CA ALA A 544 27.09 -25.18 1.36
C ALA A 544 27.76 -24.80 0.03
N PHE A 545 27.01 -24.21 -0.91
CA PHE A 545 27.55 -23.81 -2.24
C PHE A 545 28.62 -22.70 -2.16
N LEU A 546 28.68 -21.95 -1.07
CA LEU A 546 29.72 -20.93 -0.87
C LEU A 546 31.08 -21.51 -0.42
N GLY A 547 31.15 -22.82 -0.15
CA GLY A 547 32.36 -23.45 0.40
C GLY A 547 32.74 -22.91 1.80
N GLU A 548 34.00 -23.04 2.18
CA GLU A 548 34.50 -22.55 3.45
C GLU A 548 34.81 -21.03 3.38
N ASN A 549 34.67 -20.35 4.51
CA ASN A 549 35.13 -18.96 4.63
C ASN A 549 36.67 -18.94 4.58
N GLY A 550 37.24 -18.21 3.62
CA GLY A 550 38.68 -18.09 3.45
C GLY A 550 39.38 -17.27 4.53
N VAL A 551 38.66 -16.68 5.49
CA VAL A 551 39.22 -15.96 6.66
C VAL A 551 39.36 -16.92 7.84
N THR A 552 40.58 -17.18 8.26
CA THR A 552 40.84 -18.07 9.41
C THR A 552 40.44 -17.40 10.73
N SER A 553 40.21 -18.23 11.77
CA SER A 553 39.90 -17.72 13.12
C SER A 553 40.99 -16.82 13.67
N ASP A 554 42.28 -17.09 13.35
CA ASP A 554 43.43 -16.32 13.82
C ASP A 554 43.52 -14.96 13.12
N GLU A 555 43.26 -14.90 11.80
CA GLU A 555 43.18 -13.65 11.05
C GLU A 555 42.06 -12.75 11.58
N ALA A 556 40.87 -13.32 11.78
CA ALA A 556 39.74 -12.60 12.36
C ALA A 556 40.02 -12.09 13.77
N ALA A 557 40.67 -12.92 14.61
CA ALA A 557 41.06 -12.52 15.98
C ALA A 557 42.09 -11.38 15.95
N ALA A 558 43.08 -11.46 15.05
CA ALA A 558 44.08 -10.42 14.87
C ALA A 558 43.44 -9.11 14.40
N PHE A 559 42.55 -9.16 13.42
CA PHE A 559 41.82 -7.99 12.92
C PHE A 559 41.03 -7.30 14.04
N TYR A 560 40.15 -8.01 14.75
CA TYR A 560 39.36 -7.39 15.82
C TYR A 560 40.19 -6.89 17.00
N LYS A 561 41.36 -7.52 17.28
CA LYS A 561 42.28 -7.04 18.28
C LYS A 561 42.97 -5.71 17.89
N LYS A 562 43.25 -5.54 16.58
CA LYS A 562 43.76 -4.29 16.00
C LYS A 562 42.67 -3.22 16.02
N GLU A 563 41.47 -3.53 15.54
CA GLU A 563 40.35 -2.60 15.52
C GLU A 563 39.91 -2.14 16.91
N GLU A 564 40.00 -2.97 17.96
CA GLU A 564 39.73 -2.56 19.35
C GLU A 564 40.62 -1.41 19.80
N LYS A 565 41.84 -1.30 19.25
CA LYS A 565 42.81 -0.25 19.61
C LYS A 565 42.79 0.92 18.64
N GLU A 566 42.78 0.66 17.34
CA GLU A 566 43.05 1.64 16.29
C GLU A 566 41.80 2.25 15.67
N ARG A 567 40.67 1.50 15.67
CA ARG A 567 39.40 1.95 15.06
C ARG A 567 39.56 2.45 13.62
N THR A 568 40.34 1.76 12.83
CA THR A 568 40.62 2.17 11.45
C THR A 568 39.35 2.15 10.58
N TYR A 569 38.62 1.05 10.64
CA TYR A 569 37.38 0.83 9.88
C TYR A 569 36.12 1.05 10.72
N LEU A 570 36.13 0.60 11.99
CA LEU A 570 34.98 0.61 12.88
C LEU A 570 34.95 1.84 13.80
N LYS A 571 35.02 3.04 13.23
CA LYS A 571 35.07 4.32 13.95
C LYS A 571 33.86 4.55 14.85
N SER A 572 32.68 4.14 14.42
CA SER A 572 31.41 4.31 15.17
C SER A 572 31.25 3.35 16.36
N TYR A 573 32.24 2.46 16.61
CA TYR A 573 32.21 1.46 17.68
C TYR A 573 32.97 1.88 18.92
N GLU A 574 33.10 3.17 19.19
CA GLU A 574 33.73 3.66 20.42
C GLU A 574 33.09 3.01 21.67
N GLY A 575 33.90 2.49 22.57
CA GLY A 575 33.45 1.77 23.78
C GLY A 575 33.09 0.29 23.56
N TYR A 576 33.08 -0.20 22.33
CA TYR A 576 32.79 -1.64 22.05
C TYR A 576 34.06 -2.47 22.15
N ASP A 577 33.98 -3.64 22.83
CA ASP A 577 35.02 -4.66 22.80
C ASP A 577 35.01 -5.46 21.49
N ARG A 578 36.07 -6.27 21.27
CA ARG A 578 36.18 -7.13 20.08
C ARG A 578 35.05 -8.14 19.92
N ARG A 579 34.41 -8.60 21.03
CA ARG A 579 33.30 -9.57 20.98
C ARG A 579 32.02 -8.88 20.51
N GLN A 580 31.80 -7.68 20.98
CA GLN A 580 30.66 -6.86 20.55
C GLN A 580 30.78 -6.46 19.08
N MET A 581 31.97 -6.02 18.63
CA MET A 581 32.22 -5.72 17.22
C MET A 581 31.97 -6.93 16.33
N ARG A 582 32.49 -8.12 16.70
CA ARG A 582 32.30 -9.38 15.94
C ARG A 582 30.83 -9.80 15.80
N LYS A 583 29.96 -9.44 16.74
CA LYS A 583 28.51 -9.73 16.64
C LYS A 583 27.80 -8.86 15.63
N MET A 584 28.32 -7.67 15.38
CA MET A 584 27.68 -6.63 14.54
C MET A 584 28.40 -6.45 13.20
N THR A 585 29.37 -7.30 12.89
CA THR A 585 30.15 -7.27 11.64
C THR A 585 30.41 -8.68 11.14
N HIS A 586 30.79 -8.81 9.88
CA HIS A 586 31.25 -10.07 9.29
C HIS A 586 32.53 -9.85 8.49
N LEU A 587 33.48 -10.77 8.59
CA LEU A 587 34.68 -10.82 7.76
C LEU A 587 34.59 -11.99 6.79
N GLU A 588 34.81 -11.74 5.53
CA GLU A 588 34.76 -12.71 4.46
C GLU A 588 35.95 -12.54 3.52
N ARG A 589 36.43 -13.63 2.90
CA ARG A 589 37.41 -13.55 1.82
C ARG A 589 36.72 -13.73 0.47
N ILE A 590 36.71 -12.67 -0.33
CA ILE A 590 36.08 -12.64 -1.65
C ILE A 590 37.15 -12.26 -2.66
N ASP A 591 37.35 -13.07 -3.70
CA ASP A 591 38.36 -12.86 -4.75
C ASP A 591 39.76 -12.58 -4.20
N GLY A 592 40.15 -13.31 -3.15
CA GLY A 592 41.44 -13.18 -2.48
C GLY A 592 41.57 -11.99 -1.50
N LYS A 593 40.61 -11.08 -1.46
CA LYS A 593 40.58 -9.91 -0.60
C LYS A 593 39.78 -10.14 0.66
N MET A 594 40.24 -9.60 1.79
CA MET A 594 39.46 -9.64 3.04
C MET A 594 38.49 -8.46 3.07
N ILE A 595 37.19 -8.75 3.17
CA ILE A 595 36.10 -7.80 3.14
C ILE A 595 35.40 -7.77 4.52
N LEU A 596 35.21 -6.58 5.06
CA LEU A 596 34.46 -6.34 6.30
C LEU A 596 33.07 -5.78 5.95
N PHE A 597 32.02 -6.44 6.43
CA PHE A 597 30.63 -5.98 6.38
C PHE A 597 30.24 -5.44 7.75
N ASP A 598 29.78 -4.18 7.82
CA ASP A 598 29.41 -3.49 9.05
C ASP A 598 27.89 -3.26 9.10
N TYR A 599 27.19 -4.02 9.92
CA TYR A 599 25.72 -3.98 10.03
C TYR A 599 25.20 -2.89 10.97
N LYS A 600 26.07 -2.20 11.73
CA LYS A 600 25.69 -1.02 12.50
C LYS A 600 25.54 0.21 11.61
N ASN A 601 26.39 0.32 10.60
CA ASN A 601 26.37 1.39 9.64
C ASN A 601 25.78 0.87 8.33
N ARG A 602 24.53 1.30 8.05
CA ARG A 602 23.82 0.86 6.85
C ARG A 602 23.53 2.05 5.94
N ASP A 603 23.54 1.78 4.65
CA ASP A 603 23.07 2.75 3.67
C ASP A 603 21.58 3.06 3.90
N PRO A 604 21.17 4.33 4.00
CA PRO A 604 19.81 4.70 4.36
C PRO A 604 18.77 4.42 3.26
N LEU A 605 19.19 4.27 2.00
CA LEU A 605 18.29 3.97 0.88
C LEU A 605 18.13 2.48 0.67
N THR A 606 19.24 1.74 0.65
CA THR A 606 19.25 0.31 0.34
C THR A 606 19.14 -0.57 1.59
N GLY A 607 19.49 -0.06 2.76
CA GLY A 607 19.61 -0.83 4.00
C GLY A 607 20.79 -1.80 4.01
N ASN A 608 21.69 -1.72 3.03
CA ASN A 608 22.87 -2.56 2.92
C ASN A 608 23.94 -2.18 3.95
N ALA A 609 24.72 -3.16 4.41
CA ALA A 609 25.85 -2.94 5.31
C ALA A 609 26.92 -2.06 4.65
N ALA A 610 27.60 -1.23 5.44
CA ALA A 610 28.82 -0.58 4.97
C ALA A 610 29.90 -1.64 4.75
N VAL A 611 30.67 -1.48 3.68
CA VAL A 611 31.66 -2.47 3.22
C VAL A 611 33.04 -1.83 3.17
N TYR A 612 34.04 -2.54 3.69
CA TYR A 612 35.44 -2.08 3.68
C TYR A 612 36.36 -3.21 3.19
N GLU A 613 37.25 -2.91 2.26
CA GLU A 613 38.38 -3.78 1.91
C GLU A 613 39.44 -3.63 3.01
N VAL A 614 39.77 -4.75 3.67
CA VAL A 614 40.76 -4.75 4.76
C VAL A 614 42.12 -5.07 4.18
N GLY A 615 43.04 -4.11 4.30
CA GLY A 615 44.44 -4.19 3.84
C GLY A 615 45.41 -4.59 4.93
#